data_3869b239558847339c588414fc491e43
#
_entry.id   3869b239558847339c588414fc491e43
#
_cell.length_a   1.000
_cell.length_b   1.000
_cell.length_c   1.000
_cell.angle_alpha   90.00
_cell.angle_beta   90.00
_cell.angle_gamma   90.00
#
_symmetry.space_group_name_H-M   'P 1'
#
loop_
_entity.id
_entity.type
_entity.pdbx_description
1 polymer ?
#
loop_
_entity_poly.entity_id
_entity_poly.type
_entity_poly.pdbx_seq_one_letter_code
_entity_poly.pdbx_strand_id
1 'polypeptide(L)'
;MVSKQEQERRVRDYRARQTVHARRRQRQRRDSLLGGALALVVLLGGAALIATVQPPADPASTAAPTAPVETPAAESLVPDPSLAEGRTWTGALTVNGVELGVELDGAAAPQAVSAVLADTQSDYYDGKTCHRLTTSPGFSVLQCGSVDGQGSGDPSYAYGPIENAPADDLYVEGTIAMARQSNNAESNGHQFFIVYGDTTIPSDNAGGYSVIGRVTSGLDQLQTDVIALGTQGGAPDGPPAAPVAIDDFVLQ
;
A
#
# COMPACT_ATOMS: atom_id res chain seq x y z
N MET A 1 18.89 23.23 -21.19
CA MET A 1 18.25 22.44 -22.28
C MET A 1 18.85 21.06 -22.26
N VAL A 2 18.08 20.05 -21.86
CA VAL A 2 18.51 18.64 -21.87
C VAL A 2 18.66 18.19 -23.33
N SER A 3 19.78 17.58 -23.66
CA SER A 3 20.05 17.19 -25.05
C SER A 3 19.11 16.06 -25.51
N LYS A 4 18.77 16.05 -26.80
CA LYS A 4 17.92 15.01 -27.41
C LYS A 4 18.46 13.60 -27.17
N GLN A 5 19.78 13.45 -27.12
CA GLN A 5 20.43 12.17 -26.81
C GLN A 5 20.20 11.71 -25.37
N GLU A 6 20.13 12.63 -24.43
CA GLU A 6 19.88 12.33 -23.02
C GLU A 6 18.43 11.93 -22.76
N GLN A 7 17.47 12.54 -23.47
CA GLN A 7 16.08 12.13 -23.46
C GLN A 7 15.89 10.72 -24.05
N GLU A 8 16.54 10.41 -25.17
CA GLU A 8 16.49 9.09 -25.78
C GLU A 8 17.15 8.00 -24.90
N ARG A 9 18.19 8.37 -24.13
CA ARG A 9 18.82 7.47 -23.17
C ARG A 9 17.88 7.16 -21.99
N ARG A 10 17.24 8.17 -21.42
CA ARG A 10 16.26 8.01 -20.33
C ARG A 10 15.07 7.12 -20.76
N VAL A 11 14.54 7.32 -21.97
CA VAL A 11 13.46 6.50 -22.51
C VAL A 11 13.88 5.05 -22.71
N ARG A 12 15.12 4.80 -23.17
CA ARG A 12 15.63 3.42 -23.32
C ARG A 12 15.81 2.74 -21.97
N ASP A 13 16.37 3.45 -20.98
CA ASP A 13 16.58 2.91 -19.65
C ASP A 13 15.25 2.60 -18.95
N TYR A 14 14.25 3.48 -19.13
CA TYR A 14 12.89 3.24 -18.65
C TYR A 14 12.25 2.00 -19.27
N ARG A 15 12.33 1.85 -20.60
CA ARG A 15 11.81 0.65 -21.30
C ARG A 15 12.53 -0.63 -20.90
N ALA A 16 13.85 -0.55 -20.67
CA ALA A 16 14.62 -1.70 -20.20
C ALA A 16 14.17 -2.18 -18.81
N ARG A 17 13.91 -1.24 -17.87
CA ARG A 17 13.39 -1.56 -16.55
C ARG A 17 11.98 -2.17 -16.62
N GLN A 18 11.08 -1.61 -17.43
CA GLN A 18 9.74 -2.18 -17.61
C GLN A 18 9.76 -3.62 -18.14
N THR A 19 10.68 -3.95 -19.04
CA THR A 19 10.80 -5.34 -19.56
C THR A 19 11.28 -6.32 -18.50
N VAL A 20 12.13 -5.90 -17.58
CA VAL A 20 12.57 -6.73 -16.43
C VAL A 20 11.42 -7.00 -15.48
N HIS A 21 10.62 -5.98 -15.14
CA HIS A 21 9.45 -6.13 -14.26
C HIS A 21 8.36 -6.99 -14.92
N ALA A 22 8.08 -6.82 -16.20
CA ALA A 22 7.12 -7.65 -16.94
C ALA A 22 7.52 -9.14 -16.92
N ARG A 23 8.81 -9.46 -17.06
CA ARG A 23 9.32 -10.85 -17.00
C ARG A 23 9.22 -11.44 -15.59
N ARG A 24 9.45 -10.64 -14.52
CA ARG A 24 9.25 -11.09 -13.14
C ARG A 24 7.78 -11.43 -12.86
N ARG A 25 6.83 -10.56 -13.23
CA ARG A 25 5.38 -10.82 -13.09
C ARG A 25 4.93 -12.07 -13.84
N GLN A 26 5.48 -12.31 -15.02
CA GLN A 26 5.14 -13.50 -15.81
C GLN A 26 5.66 -14.80 -15.15
N ARG A 27 6.83 -14.77 -14.50
CA ARG A 27 7.35 -15.90 -13.73
C ARG A 27 6.49 -16.16 -12.48
N GLN A 28 6.16 -15.13 -11.69
CA GLN A 28 5.32 -15.26 -10.51
C GLN A 28 3.94 -15.85 -10.85
N ARG A 29 3.28 -15.39 -11.92
CA ARG A 29 2.00 -15.96 -12.37
C ARG A 29 2.11 -17.42 -12.79
N ARG A 30 3.20 -17.81 -13.41
CA ARG A 30 3.43 -19.21 -13.84
C ARG A 30 3.67 -20.11 -12.63
N ASP A 31 4.40 -19.64 -11.63
CA ASP A 31 4.74 -20.39 -10.44
C ASP A 31 3.52 -20.55 -9.52
N SER A 32 2.64 -19.53 -9.43
CA SER A 32 1.37 -19.64 -8.69
C SER A 32 0.36 -20.57 -9.39
N LEU A 33 0.33 -20.62 -10.72
CA LEU A 33 -0.52 -21.58 -11.45
C LEU A 33 -0.05 -23.02 -11.30
N LEU A 34 1.26 -23.25 -11.23
CA LEU A 34 1.84 -24.58 -11.00
C LEU A 34 1.61 -25.05 -9.54
N GLY A 35 1.71 -24.14 -8.58
CA GLY A 35 1.40 -24.44 -7.17
C GLY A 35 -0.07 -24.78 -6.94
N GLY A 36 -1.00 -24.06 -7.58
CA GLY A 36 -2.43 -24.31 -7.51
C GLY A 36 -2.86 -25.64 -8.12
N ALA A 37 -2.24 -26.06 -9.22
CA ALA A 37 -2.53 -27.35 -9.87
C ALA A 37 -2.10 -28.55 -9.02
N LEU A 38 -1.00 -28.45 -8.28
CA LEU A 38 -0.52 -29.51 -7.39
C LEU A 38 -1.44 -29.69 -6.17
N ALA A 39 -2.00 -28.61 -5.62
CA ALA A 39 -2.91 -28.67 -4.47
C ALA A 39 -4.26 -29.33 -4.84
N LEU A 40 -4.75 -29.15 -6.06
CA LEU A 40 -6.02 -29.72 -6.51
C LEU A 40 -5.97 -31.22 -6.73
N VAL A 41 -4.81 -31.78 -7.10
CA VAL A 41 -4.61 -33.21 -7.31
C VAL A 41 -4.60 -33.99 -5.99
N VAL A 42 -4.14 -33.37 -4.89
CA VAL A 42 -4.11 -34.01 -3.55
C VAL A 42 -5.52 -34.07 -2.92
N LEU A 43 -6.43 -33.14 -3.25
CA LEU A 43 -7.80 -33.14 -2.69
C LEU A 43 -8.78 -34.07 -3.39
N LEU A 44 -8.51 -34.54 -4.61
CA LEU A 44 -9.39 -35.45 -5.35
C LEU A 44 -9.03 -36.94 -5.19
N GLY A 45 -7.89 -37.26 -4.58
CA GLY A 45 -7.43 -38.65 -4.37
C GLY A 45 -7.84 -39.31 -3.05
N GLY A 46 -8.48 -38.57 -2.13
CA GLY A 46 -8.72 -39.02 -0.75
C GLY A 46 -10.13 -39.53 -0.40
N ALA A 47 -11.06 -39.60 -1.37
CA ALA A 47 -12.48 -39.89 -1.08
C ALA A 47 -12.97 -41.23 -1.61
N ALA A 48 -12.22 -42.30 -1.42
CA ALA A 48 -12.74 -43.64 -1.66
C ALA A 48 -11.99 -44.65 -0.78
N LEU A 49 -12.56 -45.01 0.34
CA LEU A 49 -12.57 -46.27 1.07
C LEU A 49 -12.69 -46.07 2.60
N ILE A 50 -13.88 -45.86 3.12
CA ILE A 50 -14.23 -46.31 4.47
C ILE A 50 -15.67 -46.74 4.43
N ALA A 51 -15.85 -48.06 4.20
CA ALA A 51 -17.08 -48.74 4.51
C ALA A 51 -16.80 -49.77 5.63
N THR A 52 -17.52 -49.57 6.73
CA THR A 52 -17.96 -50.55 7.71
C THR A 52 -16.96 -51.49 8.39
N VAL A 53 -16.62 -51.14 9.65
CA VAL A 53 -16.57 -52.17 10.75
C VAL A 53 -16.95 -51.41 12.04
N GLN A 54 -18.05 -51.81 12.66
CA GLN A 54 -18.53 -51.36 13.96
C GLN A 54 -18.11 -52.38 15.00
N PRO A 55 -17.24 -52.06 15.97
CA PRO A 55 -17.00 -52.93 17.14
C PRO A 55 -18.00 -52.64 18.26
N PRO A 56 -18.24 -53.61 19.16
CA PRO A 56 -19.24 -53.49 20.21
C PRO A 56 -18.84 -52.53 21.34
N ALA A 57 -19.86 -51.98 21.97
CA ALA A 57 -19.77 -51.08 23.10
C ALA A 57 -19.18 -51.75 24.34
N ASP A 58 -18.20 -51.15 24.98
CA ASP A 58 -17.77 -51.42 26.34
C ASP A 58 -17.69 -50.13 27.19
N PRO A 59 -17.87 -50.21 28.51
CA PRO A 59 -18.42 -49.09 29.29
C PRO A 59 -17.35 -48.13 29.85
N ALA A 60 -17.77 -46.88 29.97
CA ALA A 60 -17.27 -45.85 30.88
C ALA A 60 -15.76 -45.74 31.08
N SER A 61 -15.12 -44.97 30.22
CA SER A 61 -13.87 -44.28 30.54
C SER A 61 -14.13 -42.81 30.82
N THR A 62 -13.84 -42.39 32.04
CA THR A 62 -13.92 -41.01 32.52
C THR A 62 -12.99 -40.13 31.67
N ALA A 63 -13.56 -39.37 30.76
CA ALA A 63 -12.81 -38.39 29.98
C ALA A 63 -12.31 -37.26 30.88
N ALA A 64 -11.01 -37.16 31.01
CA ALA A 64 -10.39 -35.94 31.51
C ALA A 64 -10.71 -34.73 30.58
N PRO A 65 -10.88 -33.52 31.11
CA PRO A 65 -11.18 -32.37 30.28
C PRO A 65 -10.00 -32.12 29.34
N THR A 66 -10.24 -32.34 28.05
CA THR A 66 -9.30 -31.94 26.97
C THR A 66 -9.25 -30.41 26.99
N ALA A 67 -8.08 -29.84 27.24
CA ALA A 67 -7.84 -28.43 27.07
C ALA A 67 -8.24 -28.01 25.66
N PRO A 68 -8.79 -26.81 25.46
CA PRO A 68 -9.09 -26.30 24.13
C PRO A 68 -7.83 -26.33 23.26
N VAL A 69 -7.89 -27.01 22.14
CA VAL A 69 -6.88 -26.89 21.11
C VAL A 69 -7.04 -25.47 20.57
N GLU A 70 -6.12 -24.57 20.91
CA GLU A 70 -6.03 -23.26 20.29
C GLU A 70 -5.78 -23.49 18.79
N THR A 71 -6.80 -23.24 17.99
CA THR A 71 -6.64 -23.13 16.53
C THR A 71 -5.67 -21.97 16.31
N PRO A 72 -4.57 -22.16 15.57
CA PRO A 72 -3.69 -21.03 15.23
C PRO A 72 -4.55 -19.94 14.60
N ALA A 73 -4.54 -18.73 15.18
CA ALA A 73 -5.15 -17.57 14.56
C ALA A 73 -4.54 -17.43 13.17
N ALA A 74 -5.36 -17.22 12.14
CA ALA A 74 -4.85 -16.91 10.81
C ALA A 74 -3.92 -15.69 10.96
N GLU A 75 -2.67 -15.80 10.49
CA GLU A 75 -1.74 -14.67 10.52
C GLU A 75 -2.38 -13.49 9.82
N SER A 76 -2.48 -12.38 10.52
CA SER A 76 -2.96 -11.12 9.94
C SER A 76 -1.97 -10.67 8.88
N LEU A 77 -2.47 -10.29 7.71
CA LEU A 77 -1.63 -9.68 6.67
C LEU A 77 -1.16 -8.28 7.08
N VAL A 78 -1.90 -7.63 8.00
CA VAL A 78 -1.56 -6.32 8.54
C VAL A 78 -0.48 -6.49 9.61
N PRO A 79 0.65 -5.78 9.53
CA PRO A 79 1.74 -5.91 10.49
C PRO A 79 1.33 -5.42 11.89
N ASP A 80 2.07 -5.91 12.89
CA ASP A 80 1.94 -5.41 14.25
C ASP A 80 2.43 -3.95 14.34
N PRO A 81 1.74 -3.05 15.05
CA PRO A 81 2.14 -1.64 15.20
C PRO A 81 3.50 -1.45 15.89
N SER A 82 4.02 -2.46 16.58
CA SER A 82 5.37 -2.41 17.17
C SER A 82 6.50 -2.34 16.14
N LEU A 83 6.23 -2.69 14.87
CA LEU A 83 7.21 -2.56 13.77
C LEU A 83 7.66 -1.10 13.56
N ALA A 84 6.80 -0.13 13.88
CA ALA A 84 7.14 1.30 13.83
C ALA A 84 8.15 1.73 14.91
N GLU A 85 8.44 0.88 15.91
CA GLU A 85 9.41 1.10 16.99
C GLU A 85 9.20 2.41 17.80
N GLY A 86 8.08 3.11 17.60
CA GLY A 86 7.79 4.40 18.24
C GLY A 86 8.84 5.49 17.94
N ARG A 87 9.54 5.40 16.82
CA ARG A 87 10.58 6.33 16.39
C ARG A 87 10.26 7.01 15.06
N THR A 88 11.01 8.03 14.74
CA THR A 88 11.02 8.59 13.40
C THR A 88 11.83 7.69 12.46
N TRP A 89 11.24 7.38 11.31
CA TRP A 89 11.87 6.69 10.20
C TRP A 89 12.20 7.71 9.12
N THR A 90 13.39 7.64 8.55
CA THR A 90 13.82 8.53 7.47
C THR A 90 14.10 7.73 6.21
N GLY A 91 13.97 8.36 5.05
CA GLY A 91 14.26 7.67 3.81
C GLY A 91 13.99 8.50 2.56
N ALA A 92 13.81 7.80 1.45
CA ALA A 92 13.54 8.40 0.15
C ALA A 92 12.39 7.72 -0.55
N LEU A 93 11.50 8.52 -1.11
CA LEU A 93 10.43 8.12 -2.02
C LEU A 93 10.73 8.71 -3.40
N THR A 94 10.99 7.87 -4.39
CA THR A 94 11.27 8.32 -5.76
C THR A 94 10.02 8.17 -6.63
N VAL A 95 9.58 9.29 -7.22
CA VAL A 95 8.40 9.36 -8.09
C VAL A 95 8.80 9.92 -9.45
N ASN A 96 8.67 9.14 -10.52
CA ASN A 96 9.10 9.50 -11.88
C ASN A 96 10.53 10.08 -11.95
N GLY A 97 11.46 9.52 -11.17
CA GLY A 97 12.85 9.97 -11.10
C GLY A 97 13.09 11.19 -10.23
N VAL A 98 12.05 11.75 -9.59
CA VAL A 98 12.18 12.80 -8.58
C VAL A 98 12.32 12.14 -7.20
N GLU A 99 13.44 12.35 -6.55
CA GLU A 99 13.69 11.87 -5.19
C GLU A 99 13.13 12.84 -4.16
N LEU A 100 12.25 12.34 -3.31
CA LEU A 100 11.69 13.03 -2.16
C LEU A 100 12.34 12.48 -0.90
N GLY A 101 13.03 13.32 -0.12
CA GLY A 101 13.38 12.96 1.25
C GLY A 101 12.11 12.89 2.09
N VAL A 102 11.98 11.85 2.94
CA VAL A 102 10.78 11.67 3.77
C VAL A 102 11.14 11.35 5.22
N GLU A 103 10.25 11.74 6.12
CA GLU A 103 10.25 11.35 7.53
C GLU A 103 8.87 10.81 7.89
N LEU A 104 8.81 9.60 8.50
CA LEU A 104 7.58 9.01 9.03
C LEU A 104 7.64 8.96 10.55
N ASP A 105 6.54 9.29 11.23
CA ASP A 105 6.43 9.36 12.69
C ASP A 105 5.75 8.09 13.25
N GLY A 106 6.58 7.10 13.58
CA GLY A 106 6.12 5.84 14.16
C GLY A 106 5.60 5.97 15.59
N ALA A 107 5.82 7.09 16.27
CA ALA A 107 5.23 7.34 17.60
C ALA A 107 3.81 7.90 17.48
N ALA A 108 3.55 8.78 16.49
CA ALA A 108 2.26 9.43 16.29
C ALA A 108 1.25 8.54 15.52
N ALA A 109 1.74 7.70 14.60
CA ALA A 109 0.90 6.82 13.78
C ALA A 109 1.49 5.39 13.69
N PRO A 110 1.59 4.66 14.81
CA PRO A 110 2.30 3.39 14.87
C PRO A 110 1.75 2.32 13.93
N GLN A 111 0.43 2.16 13.81
CA GLN A 111 -0.16 1.16 12.93
C GLN A 111 0.06 1.53 11.46
N ALA A 112 -0.17 2.78 11.09
CA ALA A 112 -0.05 3.21 9.71
C ALA A 112 1.41 3.22 9.24
N VAL A 113 2.35 3.64 10.09
CA VAL A 113 3.79 3.59 9.78
C VAL A 113 4.27 2.15 9.69
N SER A 114 3.83 1.24 10.58
CA SER A 114 4.15 -0.19 10.48
C SER A 114 3.68 -0.80 9.16
N ALA A 115 2.49 -0.43 8.69
CA ALA A 115 1.96 -0.89 7.41
C ALA A 115 2.83 -0.41 6.23
N VAL A 116 3.20 0.87 6.21
CA VAL A 116 4.09 1.41 5.16
C VAL A 116 5.48 0.79 5.21
N LEU A 117 6.04 0.53 6.41
CA LEU A 117 7.32 -0.15 6.57
C LEU A 117 7.30 -1.58 5.99
N ALA A 118 6.26 -2.35 6.29
CA ALA A 118 6.10 -3.70 5.74
C ALA A 118 5.96 -3.67 4.21
N ASP A 119 5.21 -2.70 3.69
CA ASP A 119 5.04 -2.49 2.25
C ASP A 119 6.37 -2.13 1.57
N THR A 120 7.18 -1.24 2.15
CA THR A 120 8.51 -0.89 1.62
C THR A 120 9.47 -2.07 1.69
N GLN A 121 9.48 -2.84 2.77
CA GLN A 121 10.31 -4.03 2.93
C GLN A 121 9.97 -5.16 1.94
N SER A 122 8.72 -5.20 1.47
CA SER A 122 8.24 -6.18 0.49
C SER A 122 8.27 -5.68 -0.96
N ASP A 123 8.86 -4.51 -1.22
CA ASP A 123 8.89 -3.83 -2.53
C ASP A 123 7.47 -3.60 -3.09
N TYR A 124 6.45 -3.49 -2.20
CA TYR A 124 5.06 -3.31 -2.63
C TYR A 124 4.89 -2.06 -3.50
N TYR A 125 5.54 -0.97 -3.13
CA TYR A 125 5.38 0.31 -3.81
C TYR A 125 6.09 0.40 -5.16
N ASP A 126 7.01 -0.50 -5.48
CA ASP A 126 7.77 -0.48 -6.72
C ASP A 126 6.85 -0.56 -7.95
N GLY A 127 6.90 0.46 -8.77
CA GLY A 127 6.08 0.59 -9.97
C GLY A 127 4.59 0.84 -9.71
N LYS A 128 4.18 1.11 -8.46
CA LYS A 128 2.78 1.50 -8.17
C LYS A 128 2.48 2.88 -8.73
N THR A 129 1.28 2.99 -9.28
CA THR A 129 0.80 4.21 -9.93
C THR A 129 0.30 5.22 -8.91
N CYS A 130 0.59 6.50 -9.14
CA CYS A 130 -0.15 7.61 -8.56
C CYS A 130 -1.33 7.90 -9.48
N HIS A 131 -2.49 7.40 -9.11
CA HIS A 131 -3.68 7.31 -9.96
C HIS A 131 -4.58 8.54 -9.89
N ARG A 132 -4.37 9.43 -8.91
CA ARG A 132 -5.19 10.64 -8.70
C ARG A 132 -4.32 11.83 -8.37
N LEU A 133 -4.61 12.93 -9.06
CA LEU A 133 -4.07 14.25 -8.81
C LEU A 133 -5.23 15.23 -8.68
N THR A 134 -5.18 16.10 -7.67
CA THR A 134 -6.15 17.19 -7.52
C THR A 134 -5.45 18.52 -7.67
N THR A 135 -6.04 19.45 -8.42
CA THR A 135 -5.47 20.78 -8.75
C THR A 135 -6.42 21.93 -8.42
N SER A 136 -7.46 21.65 -7.63
CA SER A 136 -8.38 22.68 -7.14
C SER A 136 -7.68 23.59 -6.12
N PRO A 137 -7.98 24.90 -6.10
CA PRO A 137 -7.49 25.78 -5.06
C PRO A 137 -7.84 25.23 -3.65
N GLY A 138 -6.83 25.08 -2.78
CA GLY A 138 -7.01 24.55 -1.43
C GLY A 138 -7.23 23.02 -1.35
N PHE A 139 -7.04 22.30 -2.46
CA PHE A 139 -7.08 20.84 -2.49
C PHE A 139 -5.99 20.31 -3.43
N SER A 140 -4.80 20.09 -2.89
CA SER A 140 -3.54 19.85 -3.60
C SER A 140 -2.93 18.53 -3.15
N VAL A 141 -3.40 17.39 -3.72
CA VAL A 141 -2.93 16.05 -3.34
C VAL A 141 -2.53 15.21 -4.56
N LEU A 142 -1.49 14.41 -4.40
CA LEU A 142 -1.10 13.32 -5.30
C LEU A 142 -1.27 12.00 -4.56
N GLN A 143 -2.20 11.14 -4.98
CA GLN A 143 -2.53 9.87 -4.31
C GLN A 143 -1.98 8.68 -5.09
N CYS A 144 -1.30 7.78 -4.37
CA CYS A 144 -0.51 6.67 -4.92
C CYS A 144 -0.82 5.35 -4.20
N GLY A 145 -0.31 4.23 -4.72
CA GLY A 145 -0.19 2.96 -3.99
C GLY A 145 -1.41 2.04 -4.10
N SER A 146 -2.39 2.30 -4.99
CA SER A 146 -3.51 1.38 -5.19
C SER A 146 -3.07 0.03 -5.77
N VAL A 147 -3.82 -1.04 -5.46
CA VAL A 147 -3.48 -2.40 -5.91
C VAL A 147 -3.54 -2.58 -7.43
N ASP A 148 -4.47 -1.89 -8.09
CA ASP A 148 -4.73 -1.99 -9.53
C ASP A 148 -4.24 -0.78 -10.34
N GLY A 149 -3.70 0.24 -9.67
CA GLY A 149 -3.30 1.50 -10.31
C GLY A 149 -4.46 2.42 -10.70
N GLN A 150 -5.69 2.13 -10.23
CA GLN A 150 -6.92 2.89 -10.54
C GLN A 150 -7.67 3.35 -9.29
N GLY A 151 -7.12 3.14 -8.10
CA GLY A 151 -7.70 3.58 -6.84
C GLY A 151 -8.38 2.50 -6.01
N SER A 152 -8.41 1.24 -6.48
CA SER A 152 -8.95 0.14 -5.68
C SER A 152 -8.08 -0.14 -4.46
N GLY A 153 -8.73 -0.36 -3.32
CA GLY A 153 -8.09 -0.89 -2.11
C GLY A 153 -7.91 -2.41 -2.18
N ASP A 154 -7.20 -2.97 -1.21
CA ASP A 154 -7.12 -4.41 -0.98
C ASP A 154 -8.10 -4.81 0.13
N PRO A 155 -9.17 -5.57 -0.17
CA PRO A 155 -10.13 -5.99 0.84
C PRO A 155 -9.54 -6.93 1.90
N SER A 156 -8.41 -7.57 1.62
CA SER A 156 -7.71 -8.46 2.55
C SER A 156 -6.67 -7.73 3.42
N TYR A 157 -6.41 -6.46 3.11
CA TYR A 157 -5.45 -5.63 3.82
C TYR A 157 -6.08 -4.28 4.16
N ALA A 158 -6.78 -4.24 5.28
CA ALA A 158 -7.40 -3.03 5.80
C ALA A 158 -7.15 -2.94 7.31
N TYR A 159 -6.89 -1.74 7.78
CA TYR A 159 -6.59 -1.49 9.18
C TYR A 159 -7.06 -0.12 9.66
N GLY A 160 -7.10 0.04 10.97
CA GLY A 160 -7.38 1.25 11.72
C GLY A 160 -6.77 1.15 13.12
N PRO A 161 -7.15 2.06 13.98
CA PRO A 161 -7.99 3.24 13.73
C PRO A 161 -7.26 4.35 12.94
N ILE A 162 -7.94 5.49 12.73
CA ILE A 162 -7.29 6.72 12.26
C ILE A 162 -6.33 7.22 13.34
N GLU A 163 -5.10 7.52 12.95
CA GLU A 163 -4.04 7.99 13.82
C GLU A 163 -3.59 9.39 13.41
N ASN A 164 -3.27 10.25 14.38
CA ASN A 164 -2.62 11.54 14.16
C ASN A 164 -3.29 12.45 13.10
N ALA A 165 -4.63 12.40 12.98
CA ALA A 165 -5.34 13.30 12.08
C ALA A 165 -5.34 14.75 12.63
N PRO A 166 -5.15 15.79 11.76
CA PRO A 166 -5.22 17.18 12.20
C PRO A 166 -6.60 17.54 12.75
N ALA A 167 -6.64 18.17 13.92
CA ALA A 167 -7.90 18.55 14.58
C ALA A 167 -8.66 19.69 13.86
N ASP A 168 -7.97 20.44 13.03
CA ASP A 168 -8.48 21.56 12.25
C ASP A 168 -8.71 21.22 10.76
N ASP A 169 -8.58 19.94 10.42
CA ASP A 169 -8.70 19.43 9.03
C ASP A 169 -7.68 20.01 8.04
N LEU A 170 -6.66 20.74 8.52
CA LEU A 170 -5.62 21.32 7.69
C LEU A 170 -4.43 20.38 7.56
N TYR A 171 -4.21 19.91 6.36
CA TYR A 171 -3.03 19.14 5.96
C TYR A 171 -2.06 20.09 5.27
N VAL A 172 -1.00 20.49 5.97
CA VAL A 172 -0.01 21.44 5.46
C VAL A 172 0.81 20.83 4.33
N GLU A 173 1.38 21.68 3.50
CA GLU A 173 2.29 21.28 2.43
C GLU A 173 3.41 20.36 2.94
N GLY A 174 3.71 19.31 2.19
CA GLY A 174 4.65 18.26 2.55
C GLY A 174 4.04 17.09 3.33
N THR A 175 2.82 17.20 3.88
CA THR A 175 2.18 16.10 4.63
C THR A 175 2.06 14.83 3.78
N ILE A 176 2.36 13.67 4.39
CA ILE A 176 2.06 12.33 3.86
C ILE A 176 1.00 11.72 4.76
N ALA A 177 -0.14 11.31 4.17
CA ALA A 177 -1.24 10.73 4.91
C ALA A 177 -1.84 9.51 4.20
N MET A 178 -2.42 8.58 4.98
CA MET A 178 -3.04 7.38 4.45
C MET A 178 -4.42 7.67 3.86
N ALA A 179 -4.67 7.10 2.69
CA ALA A 179 -6.00 7.13 2.10
C ALA A 179 -6.88 6.02 2.71
N ARG A 180 -8.16 6.30 2.87
CA ARG A 180 -9.18 5.38 3.42
C ARG A 180 -10.52 5.53 2.71
N GLN A 181 -11.42 4.60 2.95
CA GLN A 181 -12.81 4.72 2.51
C GLN A 181 -13.56 5.75 3.37
N SER A 182 -14.46 6.50 2.74
CA SER A 182 -15.31 7.46 3.44
C SER A 182 -16.15 6.79 4.53
N ASN A 183 -16.25 7.43 5.69
CA ASN A 183 -17.01 6.98 6.85
C ASN A 183 -16.54 5.62 7.42
N ASN A 184 -15.31 5.20 7.16
CA ASN A 184 -14.75 3.96 7.69
C ASN A 184 -13.33 4.18 8.26
N ALA A 185 -13.20 4.23 9.59
CA ALA A 185 -11.92 4.43 10.28
C ALA A 185 -10.97 3.22 10.16
N GLU A 186 -11.52 2.02 9.86
CA GLU A 186 -10.79 0.76 9.78
C GLU A 186 -10.45 0.37 8.32
N SER A 187 -10.34 1.35 7.43
CA SER A 187 -10.12 1.10 5.99
C SER A 187 -8.87 1.76 5.42
N ASN A 188 -7.91 2.13 6.25
CA ASN A 188 -6.57 2.38 5.76
C ASN A 188 -6.03 1.10 5.10
N GLY A 189 -5.21 1.27 4.09
CA GLY A 189 -4.59 0.15 3.37
C GLY A 189 -3.21 0.57 2.86
N HIS A 190 -2.89 0.21 1.64
CA HIS A 190 -1.60 0.54 1.03
C HIS A 190 -1.52 1.96 0.47
N GLN A 191 -2.68 2.62 0.23
CA GLN A 191 -2.70 3.90 -0.47
C GLN A 191 -2.39 5.05 0.47
N PHE A 192 -1.54 5.95 0.00
CA PHE A 192 -1.24 7.21 0.67
C PHE A 192 -1.35 8.39 -0.31
N PHE A 193 -1.37 9.59 0.22
CA PHE A 193 -1.28 10.81 -0.59
C PHE A 193 -0.24 11.77 -0.04
N ILE A 194 0.37 12.51 -0.96
CA ILE A 194 1.31 13.60 -0.69
C ILE A 194 0.54 14.90 -0.88
N VAL A 195 0.58 15.76 0.11
CA VAL A 195 0.02 17.13 0.05
C VAL A 195 1.10 18.04 -0.50
N TYR A 196 0.88 18.59 -1.70
CA TYR A 196 1.85 19.46 -2.36
C TYR A 196 1.51 20.96 -2.29
N GLY A 197 0.56 21.33 -1.47
CA GLY A 197 0.14 22.68 -1.11
C GLY A 197 -0.92 22.59 -0.02
N ASP A 198 -1.00 23.53 0.88
CA ASP A 198 -1.92 23.54 2.01
C ASP A 198 -3.34 23.13 1.59
N THR A 199 -3.88 22.12 2.23
CA THR A 199 -5.13 21.47 1.82
C THR A 199 -6.03 21.26 3.03
N THR A 200 -7.27 21.75 2.96
CA THR A 200 -8.29 21.46 3.96
C THR A 200 -9.15 20.30 3.48
N ILE A 201 -9.14 19.20 4.23
CA ILE A 201 -9.98 18.02 3.95
C ILE A 201 -10.91 17.81 5.13
N PRO A 202 -12.19 18.21 5.02
CA PRO A 202 -13.13 18.07 6.13
C PRO A 202 -13.25 16.63 6.62
N SER A 203 -13.20 16.45 7.92
CA SER A 203 -13.46 15.16 8.58
C SER A 203 -14.87 14.67 8.25
N ASP A 204 -14.99 13.39 7.99
CA ASP A 204 -16.30 12.71 7.90
C ASP A 204 -16.69 12.06 9.25
N ASN A 205 -17.74 11.22 9.28
CA ASN A 205 -18.19 10.57 10.51
C ASN A 205 -17.13 9.64 11.14
N ALA A 206 -16.14 9.19 10.36
CA ALA A 206 -15.03 8.38 10.87
C ALA A 206 -13.86 9.23 11.37
N GLY A 207 -13.79 10.50 11.01
CA GLY A 207 -12.71 11.42 11.34
C GLY A 207 -11.94 11.89 10.10
N GLY A 208 -10.70 12.37 10.28
CA GLY A 208 -9.79 12.80 9.23
C GLY A 208 -9.03 11.63 8.57
N TYR A 209 -7.81 11.90 8.14
CA TYR A 209 -6.89 10.92 7.53
C TYR A 209 -5.64 10.78 8.39
N SER A 210 -5.15 9.56 8.56
CA SER A 210 -3.95 9.29 9.36
C SER A 210 -2.73 9.97 8.74
N VAL A 211 -2.16 10.94 9.43
CA VAL A 211 -0.90 11.57 9.03
C VAL A 211 0.25 10.70 9.53
N ILE A 212 1.02 10.16 8.59
CA ILE A 212 2.14 9.25 8.87
C ILE A 212 3.49 9.96 8.89
N GLY A 213 3.58 11.16 8.30
CA GLY A 213 4.83 11.88 8.22
C GLY A 213 4.81 13.01 7.20
N ARG A 214 5.99 13.33 6.68
CA ARG A 214 6.17 14.47 5.77
C ARG A 214 7.30 14.27 4.77
N VAL A 215 7.21 14.98 3.67
CA VAL A 215 8.31 15.23 2.74
C VAL A 215 9.25 16.28 3.34
N THR A 216 10.54 16.01 3.33
CA THR A 216 11.59 16.90 3.89
C THR A 216 12.41 17.61 2.82
N SER A 217 12.41 17.08 1.58
CA SER A 217 13.10 17.66 0.42
C SER A 217 12.51 17.17 -0.90
N GLY A 218 12.77 17.88 -1.99
CA GLY A 218 12.40 17.46 -3.35
C GLY A 218 10.97 17.82 -3.77
N LEU A 219 10.13 18.39 -2.89
CA LEU A 219 8.73 18.68 -3.20
C LEU A 219 8.60 19.71 -4.34
N ASP A 220 9.44 20.75 -4.36
CA ASP A 220 9.45 21.75 -5.45
C ASP A 220 9.75 21.11 -6.82
N GLN A 221 10.64 20.11 -6.82
CA GLN A 221 10.97 19.38 -8.03
C GLN A 221 9.80 18.50 -8.48
N LEU A 222 9.11 17.84 -7.55
CA LEU A 222 7.88 17.07 -7.84
C LEU A 222 6.80 18.00 -8.42
N GLN A 223 6.62 19.18 -7.84
CA GLN A 223 5.66 20.17 -8.35
C GLN A 223 6.00 20.60 -9.77
N THR A 224 7.28 20.83 -10.07
CA THR A 224 7.72 21.31 -11.39
C THR A 224 7.66 20.20 -12.46
N ASP A 225 8.12 19.00 -12.17
CA ASP A 225 8.34 17.95 -13.17
C ASP A 225 7.12 17.03 -13.33
N VAL A 226 6.28 16.91 -12.31
CA VAL A 226 5.16 15.97 -12.28
C VAL A 226 3.81 16.70 -12.18
N ILE A 227 3.62 17.50 -11.13
CA ILE A 227 2.33 18.14 -10.83
C ILE A 227 1.97 19.18 -11.88
N ALA A 228 2.93 19.97 -12.37
CA ALA A 228 2.72 21.01 -13.37
C ALA A 228 2.17 20.48 -14.72
N LEU A 229 2.28 19.19 -14.97
CA LEU A 229 1.66 18.56 -16.15
C LEU A 229 0.13 18.50 -16.04
N GLY A 230 -0.41 18.65 -14.83
CA GLY A 230 -1.86 18.65 -14.55
C GLY A 230 -2.50 17.29 -14.68
N THR A 231 -3.82 17.30 -14.84
CA THR A 231 -4.67 16.11 -14.94
C THR A 231 -5.11 15.84 -16.37
N GLN A 232 -5.54 14.63 -16.64
CA GLN A 232 -6.12 14.28 -17.94
C GLN A 232 -7.34 15.17 -18.25
N GLY A 233 -7.28 15.80 -19.42
CA GLY A 233 -8.34 16.72 -19.86
C GLY A 233 -8.44 18.02 -19.06
N GLY A 234 -7.51 18.32 -18.16
CA GLY A 234 -7.51 19.54 -17.35
C GLY A 234 -8.59 19.57 -16.26
N ALA A 235 -9.12 18.39 -15.86
CA ALA A 235 -10.09 18.29 -14.77
C ALA A 235 -9.43 18.70 -13.43
N PRO A 236 -10.16 19.29 -12.48
CA PRO A 236 -9.59 19.69 -11.19
C PRO A 236 -9.28 18.49 -10.26
N ASP A 237 -9.78 17.31 -10.58
CA ASP A 237 -9.55 16.04 -9.88
C ASP A 237 -9.65 14.89 -10.88
N GLY A 238 -8.62 14.06 -10.93
CA GLY A 238 -8.57 12.93 -11.85
C GLY A 238 -7.17 12.33 -12.01
N PRO A 239 -7.00 11.42 -12.97
CA PRO A 239 -5.68 10.87 -13.25
C PRO A 239 -4.70 11.97 -13.72
N PRO A 240 -3.39 11.90 -13.37
CA PRO A 240 -2.37 12.75 -13.93
C PRO A 240 -2.37 12.71 -15.47
N ALA A 241 -2.07 13.84 -16.12
CA ALA A 241 -2.02 13.94 -17.58
C ALA A 241 -0.96 13.02 -18.23
N ALA A 242 0.12 12.77 -17.52
CA ALA A 242 1.13 11.77 -17.87
C ALA A 242 1.15 10.66 -16.80
N PRO A 243 1.54 9.41 -17.13
CA PRO A 243 1.69 8.36 -16.14
C PRO A 243 2.67 8.75 -15.05
N VAL A 244 2.23 8.63 -13.79
CA VAL A 244 3.05 8.86 -12.59
C VAL A 244 3.15 7.56 -11.82
N ALA A 245 4.37 7.16 -11.47
CA ALA A 245 4.63 5.94 -10.74
C ALA A 245 5.70 6.15 -9.66
N ILE A 246 5.59 5.39 -8.60
CA ILE A 246 6.66 5.24 -7.61
C ILE A 246 7.73 4.35 -8.23
N ASP A 247 8.96 4.84 -8.30
CA ASP A 247 10.11 4.07 -8.78
C ASP A 247 10.69 3.22 -7.65
N ASP A 248 10.75 3.79 -6.43
CA ASP A 248 11.31 3.16 -5.24
C ASP A 248 10.82 3.88 -3.98
N PHE A 249 10.71 3.17 -2.86
CA PHE A 249 10.41 3.75 -1.54
C PHE A 249 11.21 3.00 -0.48
N VAL A 250 12.22 3.67 0.10
CA VAL A 250 13.14 3.10 1.10
C VAL A 250 13.04 3.85 2.42
N LEU A 251 13.03 3.12 3.52
CA LEU A 251 12.99 3.66 4.89
C LEU A 251 14.08 2.99 5.75
N GLN A 252 14.66 3.77 6.69
CA GLN A 252 15.72 3.31 7.61
C GLN A 252 15.63 3.94 8.99
#